data_b2aa74f6f8ebf909eeaef8db70cef736
#
_entry.id   b2aa74f6f8ebf909eeaef8db70cef736
#
_cell.length_a   1.000
_cell.length_b   1.000
_cell.length_c   1.000
_cell.angle_alpha   90.00
_cell.angle_beta   90.00
_cell.angle_gamma   90.00
#
_symmetry.space_group_name_H-M   'P 1'
#
loop_
_entity.id
_entity.type
_entity.pdbx_description
1 polymer ?
#
loop_
_entity_poly.entity_id
_entity_poly.type
_entity_poly.pdbx_seq_one_letter_code
_entity_poly.pdbx_strand_id
1 'polypeptide(L)'
;MKRLLSLLLLGTIIVSSMEAKENVKNGGYPITQVPFTSVKVVSGTFWGQRLKASRYVTIPLAFKKCEETGRYDNFFKAAHPSTKYKVGGYSFDDTDVYKTIEGASYSLQTYPDPVLKNYIDSVLNIVAAAQEPDGYLYTARTMNPLNPHEWAGNKRWEKEEVLSH
;
A
#
# COMPACT_ATOMS: atom_id res chain seq x y z
N MET A 1 52.08 12.50 33.83
CA MET A 1 51.46 11.47 32.96
C MET A 1 50.06 11.17 33.49
N LYS A 2 49.03 11.77 32.95
CA LYS A 2 47.63 11.58 33.35
C LYS A 2 46.94 10.72 32.28
N ARG A 3 46.52 9.51 32.66
CA ARG A 3 45.73 8.61 31.80
C ARG A 3 44.29 9.07 31.82
N LEU A 4 43.76 9.49 30.67
CA LEU A 4 42.35 9.74 30.49
C LEU A 4 41.67 8.39 30.19
N LEU A 5 40.76 7.96 31.05
CA LEU A 5 39.87 6.85 30.82
C LEU A 5 38.66 7.37 30.07
N SER A 6 38.54 6.98 28.78
CA SER A 6 37.31 7.24 28.01
C SER A 6 36.30 6.14 28.33
N LEU A 7 35.23 6.48 29.03
CA LEU A 7 34.04 5.64 29.17
C LEU A 7 33.22 5.73 27.88
N LEU A 8 33.20 4.64 27.15
CA LEU A 8 32.22 4.43 26.07
C LEU A 8 30.86 4.03 26.70
N LEU A 9 29.93 4.97 26.75
CA LEU A 9 28.53 4.66 27.05
C LEU A 9 27.90 4.05 25.80
N LEU A 10 27.75 2.75 25.78
CA LEU A 10 26.88 2.06 24.79
C LEU A 10 25.42 2.29 25.22
N GLY A 11 24.80 3.28 24.62
CA GLY A 11 23.35 3.48 24.74
C GLY A 11 22.61 2.42 23.94
N THR A 12 22.11 1.38 24.59
CA THR A 12 21.13 0.45 24.02
C THR A 12 19.82 1.21 23.86
N ILE A 13 19.48 1.57 22.61
CA ILE A 13 18.14 2.07 22.27
C ILE A 13 17.21 0.87 22.33
N ILE A 14 16.48 0.73 23.42
CA ILE A 14 15.33 -0.18 23.50
C ILE A 14 14.22 0.48 22.70
N VAL A 15 14.05 0.04 21.45
CA VAL A 15 12.85 0.32 20.68
C VAL A 15 11.73 -0.52 21.30
N SER A 16 11.03 0.05 22.28
CA SER A 16 9.76 -0.51 22.71
C SER A 16 8.76 -0.30 21.57
N SER A 17 8.38 -1.41 20.91
CA SER A 17 7.20 -1.44 20.08
C SER A 17 6.01 -1.08 20.98
N MET A 18 5.58 0.17 20.92
CA MET A 18 4.27 0.56 21.42
C MET A 18 3.24 -0.10 20.50
N GLU A 19 2.76 -1.29 20.88
CA GLU A 19 1.48 -1.76 20.40
C GLU A 19 0.47 -0.70 20.81
N ALA A 20 0.01 0.08 19.84
CA ALA A 20 -1.15 0.94 20.02
C ALA A 20 -2.34 0.01 20.28
N LYS A 21 -2.63 -0.25 21.57
CA LYS A 21 -3.94 -0.73 21.96
C LYS A 21 -4.90 0.38 21.61
N GLU A 22 -5.53 0.30 20.45
CA GLU A 22 -6.72 1.07 20.15
C GLU A 22 -7.75 0.75 21.23
N ASN A 23 -7.82 1.60 22.24
CA ASN A 23 -8.99 1.70 23.10
C ASN A 23 -10.11 2.31 22.25
N VAL A 24 -10.72 1.51 21.38
CA VAL A 24 -12.00 1.82 20.78
C VAL A 24 -12.97 1.91 21.94
N LYS A 25 -13.22 3.12 22.43
CA LYS A 25 -14.34 3.40 23.32
C LYS A 25 -15.57 2.99 22.53
N ASN A 26 -16.12 1.82 22.87
CA ASN A 26 -17.39 1.37 22.33
C ASN A 26 -18.44 2.42 22.66
N GLY A 27 -18.75 3.29 21.72
CA GLY A 27 -19.75 4.35 21.84
C GLY A 27 -21.19 3.79 21.88
N GLY A 28 -21.45 2.79 22.72
CA GLY A 28 -22.77 2.24 22.92
C GLY A 28 -23.32 1.38 21.77
N TYR A 29 -22.55 1.12 20.72
CA TYR A 29 -23.00 0.24 19.63
C TYR A 29 -22.91 -1.23 20.09
N PRO A 30 -24.00 -2.01 19.97
CA PRO A 30 -24.08 -3.35 20.57
C PRO A 30 -23.24 -4.41 19.84
N ILE A 31 -22.66 -4.07 18.68
CA ILE A 31 -21.87 -4.99 17.88
C ILE A 31 -20.42 -4.49 17.85
N THR A 32 -19.47 -5.37 18.16
CA THR A 32 -18.03 -5.12 18.02
C THR A 32 -17.47 -5.96 16.89
N GLN A 33 -16.59 -5.36 16.11
CA GLN A 33 -15.90 -6.05 15.01
C GLN A 33 -14.93 -7.09 15.60
N VAL A 34 -14.98 -8.32 15.09
CA VAL A 34 -13.99 -9.35 15.39
C VAL A 34 -12.80 -9.16 14.46
N PRO A 35 -11.57 -9.07 14.99
CA PRO A 35 -10.38 -9.05 14.13
C PRO A 35 -10.35 -10.28 13.24
N PHE A 36 -10.15 -10.10 11.93
CA PHE A 36 -10.17 -11.22 10.99
C PHE A 36 -9.08 -12.26 11.28
N THR A 37 -7.95 -11.84 11.89
CA THR A 37 -6.88 -12.72 12.35
C THR A 37 -7.28 -13.67 13.47
N SER A 38 -8.39 -13.37 14.16
CA SER A 38 -8.99 -14.23 15.18
C SER A 38 -9.92 -15.28 14.57
N VAL A 39 -10.23 -15.18 13.27
CA VAL A 39 -11.11 -16.12 12.56
C VAL A 39 -10.26 -17.16 11.85
N LYS A 40 -10.46 -18.43 12.20
CA LYS A 40 -9.77 -19.55 11.55
C LYS A 40 -10.70 -20.23 10.56
N VAL A 41 -10.32 -20.21 9.29
CA VAL A 41 -11.02 -20.95 8.24
C VAL A 41 -10.40 -22.33 8.11
N VAL A 42 -11.23 -23.36 8.24
CA VAL A 42 -10.76 -24.76 8.17
C VAL A 42 -10.37 -25.09 6.72
N SER A 43 -9.14 -25.60 6.52
CA SER A 43 -8.67 -26.08 5.24
C SER A 43 -9.54 -27.24 4.74
N GLY A 44 -9.78 -27.36 3.45
CA GLY A 44 -10.64 -28.41 2.89
C GLY A 44 -12.13 -28.05 2.82
N THR A 45 -12.60 -27.05 3.58
CA THR A 45 -13.94 -26.49 3.42
C THR A 45 -14.04 -25.61 2.18
N PHE A 46 -15.25 -25.25 1.77
CA PHE A 46 -15.47 -24.33 0.67
C PHE A 46 -14.65 -23.03 0.81
N TRP A 47 -14.70 -22.40 1.99
CA TRP A 47 -13.97 -21.16 2.24
C TRP A 47 -12.45 -21.38 2.33
N GLY A 48 -12.01 -22.50 2.90
CA GLY A 48 -10.59 -22.85 2.92
C GLY A 48 -10.00 -23.01 1.53
N GLN A 49 -10.74 -23.61 0.60
CA GLN A 49 -10.33 -23.72 -0.81
C GLN A 49 -10.29 -22.34 -1.49
N ARG A 50 -11.25 -21.44 -1.20
CA ARG A 50 -11.25 -20.07 -1.72
C ARG A 50 -10.06 -19.26 -1.24
N LEU A 51 -9.73 -19.34 0.03
CA LEU A 51 -8.53 -18.67 0.58
C LEU A 51 -7.25 -19.21 -0.04
N LYS A 52 -7.17 -20.53 -0.26
CA LYS A 52 -6.04 -21.15 -0.96
C LYS A 52 -5.92 -20.62 -2.40
N ALA A 53 -7.02 -20.58 -3.14
CA ALA A 53 -7.05 -20.05 -4.50
C ALA A 53 -6.67 -18.56 -4.53
N SER A 54 -7.19 -17.76 -3.59
CA SER A 54 -6.83 -16.34 -3.46
C SER A 54 -5.32 -16.17 -3.29
N ARG A 55 -4.73 -16.90 -2.34
CA ARG A 55 -3.30 -16.80 -2.02
C ARG A 55 -2.38 -17.23 -3.15
N TYR A 56 -2.64 -18.38 -3.77
CA TYR A 56 -1.72 -19.00 -4.71
C TYR A 56 -1.99 -18.71 -6.17
N VAL A 57 -3.18 -18.20 -6.49
CA VAL A 57 -3.60 -17.91 -7.87
C VAL A 57 -4.00 -16.45 -8.04
N THR A 58 -5.00 -15.98 -7.28
CA THR A 58 -5.61 -14.66 -7.54
C THR A 58 -4.62 -13.52 -7.26
N ILE A 59 -3.96 -13.51 -6.10
CA ILE A 59 -3.02 -12.46 -5.72
C ILE A 59 -1.82 -12.39 -6.68
N PRO A 60 -1.10 -13.50 -6.96
CA PRO A 60 -0.03 -13.48 -7.95
C PRO A 60 -0.48 -13.04 -9.34
N LEU A 61 -1.67 -13.50 -9.77
CA LEU A 61 -2.22 -13.10 -11.07
C LEU A 61 -2.58 -11.61 -11.11
N ALA A 62 -3.13 -11.06 -10.02
CA ALA A 62 -3.47 -9.64 -9.94
C ALA A 62 -2.22 -8.76 -10.06
N PHE A 63 -1.16 -9.06 -9.34
CA PHE A 63 0.11 -8.37 -9.49
C PHE A 63 0.71 -8.50 -10.89
N LYS A 64 0.71 -9.71 -11.44
CA LYS A 64 1.13 -9.94 -12.83
C LYS A 64 0.33 -9.10 -13.82
N LYS A 65 -0.98 -8.97 -13.62
CA LYS A 65 -1.83 -8.11 -14.47
C LYS A 65 -1.51 -6.63 -14.28
N CYS A 66 -1.21 -6.17 -13.08
CA CYS A 66 -0.74 -4.79 -12.86
C CYS A 66 0.54 -4.49 -13.66
N GLU A 67 1.49 -5.43 -13.72
CA GLU A 67 2.70 -5.30 -14.54
C GLU A 67 2.37 -5.32 -16.05
N GLU A 68 1.70 -6.37 -16.53
CA GLU A 68 1.41 -6.58 -17.96
C GLU A 68 0.57 -5.46 -18.56
N THR A 69 -0.28 -4.81 -17.77
CA THR A 69 -1.17 -3.74 -18.22
C THR A 69 -0.64 -2.34 -17.93
N GLY A 70 0.59 -2.22 -17.45
CA GLY A 70 1.27 -0.93 -17.24
C GLY A 70 0.72 -0.12 -16.07
N ARG A 71 0.08 -0.76 -15.05
CA ARG A 71 -0.45 -0.06 -13.86
C ARG A 71 0.63 0.62 -13.06
N TYR A 72 1.87 0.12 -13.10
CA TYR A 72 3.01 0.75 -12.42
C TYR A 72 3.61 1.92 -13.20
N ASP A 73 3.39 2.01 -14.51
CA ASP A 73 4.01 3.03 -15.38
C ASP A 73 3.62 4.45 -14.98
N ASN A 74 2.37 4.66 -14.56
CA ASN A 74 1.92 5.97 -14.11
C ASN A 74 2.61 6.40 -12.81
N PHE A 75 2.88 5.46 -11.90
CA PHE A 75 3.66 5.75 -10.67
C PHE A 75 5.10 6.10 -11.00
N PHE A 76 5.75 5.39 -11.93
CA PHE A 76 7.12 5.76 -12.38
C PHE A 76 7.17 7.16 -13.00
N LYS A 77 6.17 7.51 -13.81
CA LYS A 77 6.05 8.85 -14.38
C LYS A 77 5.80 9.91 -13.31
N ALA A 78 4.96 9.61 -12.32
CA ALA A 78 4.66 10.54 -11.22
C ALA A 78 5.86 10.77 -10.30
N ALA A 79 6.70 9.75 -10.09
CA ALA A 79 7.96 9.88 -9.35
C ALA A 79 8.95 10.86 -10.02
N HIS A 80 8.82 11.10 -11.34
CA HIS A 80 9.69 11.99 -12.12
C HIS A 80 8.85 12.87 -13.06
N PRO A 81 8.08 13.83 -12.53
CA PRO A 81 7.11 14.59 -13.31
C PRO A 81 7.71 15.29 -14.55
N SER A 82 6.97 15.28 -15.65
CA SER A 82 7.38 15.93 -16.89
C SER A 82 6.16 16.36 -17.72
N THR A 83 6.26 17.54 -18.35
CA THR A 83 5.24 18.05 -19.28
C THR A 83 5.02 17.17 -20.51
N LYS A 84 5.93 16.23 -20.77
CA LYS A 84 5.83 15.26 -21.86
C LYS A 84 4.99 14.04 -21.53
N TYR A 85 4.73 13.80 -20.25
CA TYR A 85 4.01 12.61 -19.82
C TYR A 85 2.51 12.72 -20.03
N LYS A 86 1.93 11.61 -20.39
CA LYS A 86 0.50 11.37 -20.48
C LYS A 86 0.12 10.16 -19.67
N VAL A 87 -1.07 10.20 -19.10
CA VAL A 87 -1.68 9.04 -18.41
C VAL A 87 -1.81 7.89 -19.38
N GLY A 88 -1.41 6.70 -18.93
CA GLY A 88 -1.76 5.45 -19.59
C GLY A 88 -2.99 4.83 -18.89
N GLY A 89 -3.95 4.32 -19.67
CA GLY A 89 -5.13 3.65 -19.15
C GLY A 89 -6.23 4.62 -18.66
N TYR A 90 -6.85 4.29 -17.53
CA TYR A 90 -8.00 5.02 -16.96
C TYR A 90 -7.61 5.85 -15.74
N SER A 91 -8.46 6.82 -15.39
CA SER A 91 -8.27 7.73 -14.25
C SER A 91 -8.13 7.03 -12.91
N PHE A 92 -8.72 5.85 -12.77
CA PHE A 92 -8.77 5.06 -11.54
C PHE A 92 -7.78 3.88 -11.51
N ASP A 93 -6.87 3.79 -12.47
CA ASP A 93 -5.90 2.69 -12.57
C ASP A 93 -4.98 2.55 -11.35
N ASP A 94 -4.70 3.66 -10.66
CA ASP A 94 -3.96 3.66 -9.40
C ASP A 94 -4.60 2.74 -8.35
N THR A 95 -5.93 2.69 -8.32
CA THR A 95 -6.69 1.89 -7.35
C THR A 95 -6.52 0.39 -7.53
N ASP A 96 -6.18 -0.09 -8.72
CA ASP A 96 -5.93 -1.51 -8.96
C ASP A 96 -4.68 -1.97 -8.22
N VAL A 97 -3.67 -1.11 -8.15
CA VAL A 97 -2.43 -1.35 -7.38
C VAL A 97 -2.75 -1.36 -5.88
N TYR A 98 -3.50 -0.36 -5.38
CA TYR A 98 -3.85 -0.25 -3.96
C TYR A 98 -4.65 -1.45 -3.47
N LYS A 99 -5.71 -1.83 -4.20
CA LYS A 99 -6.56 -2.98 -3.88
C LYS A 99 -5.79 -4.30 -3.87
N THR A 100 -4.85 -4.45 -4.81
CA THR A 100 -4.02 -5.66 -4.87
C THR A 100 -3.06 -5.74 -3.69
N ILE A 101 -2.42 -4.62 -3.31
CA ILE A 101 -1.57 -4.53 -2.11
C ILE A 101 -2.40 -4.82 -0.86
N GLU A 102 -3.58 -4.24 -0.72
CA GLU A 102 -4.47 -4.45 0.42
C GLU A 102 -4.83 -5.93 0.58
N GLY A 103 -5.36 -6.54 -0.48
CA GLY A 103 -5.73 -7.96 -0.46
C GLY A 103 -4.56 -8.90 -0.16
N ALA A 104 -3.38 -8.59 -0.69
CA ALA A 104 -2.16 -9.34 -0.42
C ALA A 104 -1.68 -9.15 1.04
N SER A 105 -1.82 -7.96 1.60
CA SER A 105 -1.48 -7.66 3.00
C SER A 105 -2.37 -8.43 3.97
N TYR A 106 -3.67 -8.53 3.70
CA TYR A 106 -4.56 -9.40 4.49
C TYR A 106 -4.14 -10.87 4.41
N SER A 107 -3.73 -11.34 3.23
CA SER A 107 -3.24 -12.70 3.08
C SER A 107 -1.98 -12.95 3.92
N LEU A 108 -1.03 -12.00 3.95
CA LEU A 108 0.19 -12.10 4.74
C LEU A 108 -0.05 -12.15 6.24
N GLN A 109 -1.05 -11.44 6.75
CA GLN A 109 -1.39 -11.47 8.18
C GLN A 109 -1.88 -12.85 8.63
N THR A 110 -2.53 -13.59 7.74
CA THR A 110 -3.04 -14.93 8.03
C THR A 110 -2.04 -16.03 7.68
N TYR A 111 -1.29 -15.82 6.61
CA TYR A 111 -0.32 -16.77 6.05
C TYR A 111 0.98 -16.06 5.71
N PRO A 112 1.95 -15.98 6.62
CA PRO A 112 3.24 -15.37 6.35
C PRO A 112 3.93 -15.99 5.13
N ASP A 113 4.41 -15.12 4.22
CA ASP A 113 5.08 -15.50 2.98
C ASP A 113 6.17 -14.46 2.67
N PRO A 114 7.44 -14.78 2.92
CA PRO A 114 8.54 -13.82 2.69
C PRO A 114 8.69 -13.39 1.23
N VAL A 115 8.36 -14.26 0.27
CA VAL A 115 8.45 -13.93 -1.16
C VAL A 115 7.40 -12.89 -1.52
N LEU A 116 6.15 -13.13 -1.13
CA LEU A 116 5.06 -12.18 -1.34
C LEU A 116 5.33 -10.87 -0.61
N LYS A 117 5.83 -10.94 0.64
CA LYS A 117 6.18 -9.73 1.40
C LYS A 117 7.21 -8.87 0.67
N ASN A 118 8.31 -9.46 0.23
CA ASN A 118 9.36 -8.74 -0.49
C ASN A 118 8.85 -8.13 -1.81
N TYR A 119 7.97 -8.83 -2.49
CA TYR A 119 7.33 -8.31 -3.69
C TYR A 119 6.44 -7.08 -3.38
N ILE A 120 5.59 -7.18 -2.35
CA ILE A 120 4.76 -6.05 -1.89
C ILE A 120 5.64 -4.87 -1.49
N ASP A 121 6.72 -5.09 -0.76
CA ASP A 121 7.67 -4.03 -0.37
C ASP A 121 8.25 -3.32 -1.61
N SER A 122 8.55 -4.06 -2.68
CA SER A 122 9.02 -3.46 -3.93
C SER A 122 7.96 -2.60 -4.61
N VAL A 123 6.70 -3.05 -4.62
CA VAL A 123 5.57 -2.26 -5.16
C VAL A 123 5.30 -1.03 -4.31
N LEU A 124 5.35 -1.16 -2.98
CA LEU A 124 5.21 -0.03 -2.06
C LEU A 124 6.28 1.05 -2.30
N ASN A 125 7.52 0.66 -2.61
CA ASN A 125 8.57 1.61 -2.96
C ASN A 125 8.25 2.38 -4.25
N ILE A 126 7.65 1.74 -5.24
CA ILE A 126 7.19 2.39 -6.48
C ILE A 126 6.09 3.42 -6.15
N VAL A 127 5.11 3.04 -5.35
CA VAL A 127 4.01 3.91 -4.93
C VAL A 127 4.53 5.08 -4.10
N ALA A 128 5.39 4.81 -3.11
CA ALA A 128 5.97 5.83 -2.24
C ALA A 128 6.80 6.87 -3.02
N ALA A 129 7.51 6.45 -4.07
CA ALA A 129 8.27 7.36 -4.91
C ALA A 129 7.38 8.34 -5.71
N ALA A 130 6.13 7.97 -5.96
CA ALA A 130 5.15 8.80 -6.66
C ALA A 130 4.37 9.76 -5.74
N GLN A 131 4.45 9.55 -4.42
CA GLN A 131 3.75 10.37 -3.44
C GLN A 131 4.37 11.76 -3.31
N GLU A 132 3.55 12.80 -3.31
CA GLU A 132 4.01 14.16 -3.10
C GLU A 132 4.39 14.42 -1.62
N PRO A 133 5.23 15.41 -1.33
CA PRO A 133 5.74 15.65 0.04
C PRO A 133 4.66 15.90 1.10
N ASP A 134 3.48 16.35 0.70
CA ASP A 134 2.33 16.57 1.58
C ASP A 134 1.45 15.31 1.74
N GLY A 135 1.87 14.19 1.16
CA GLY A 135 1.15 12.92 1.22
C GLY A 135 0.15 12.70 0.09
N TYR A 136 -0.05 13.69 -0.78
CA TYR A 136 -0.96 13.54 -1.92
C TYR A 136 -0.45 12.48 -2.91
N LEU A 137 -1.36 11.68 -3.43
CA LEU A 137 -1.03 10.58 -4.34
C LEU A 137 -2.15 10.37 -5.37
N TYR A 138 -1.98 10.94 -6.54
CA TYR A 138 -2.81 10.71 -7.72
C TYR A 138 -1.97 10.89 -8.98
N THR A 139 -1.59 9.77 -9.62
CA THR A 139 -0.60 9.79 -10.68
C THR A 139 -1.00 10.61 -11.89
N ALA A 140 -2.30 10.63 -12.24
CA ALA A 140 -2.82 11.38 -13.38
C ALA A 140 -2.63 12.92 -13.25
N ARG A 141 -2.46 13.42 -12.03
CA ARG A 141 -2.11 14.82 -11.78
C ARG A 141 -0.59 14.99 -11.61
N THR A 142 -0.01 14.19 -10.73
CA THR A 142 1.38 14.38 -10.29
C THR A 142 2.38 14.23 -11.43
N MET A 143 2.14 13.32 -12.39
CA MET A 143 3.08 13.10 -13.49
C MET A 143 3.25 14.30 -14.42
N ASN A 144 2.25 15.19 -14.52
CA ASN A 144 2.29 16.40 -15.33
C ASN A 144 1.50 17.53 -14.65
N PRO A 145 2.06 18.14 -13.59
CA PRO A 145 1.32 19.10 -12.75
C PRO A 145 0.94 20.41 -13.45
N LEU A 146 1.65 20.76 -14.54
CA LEU A 146 1.34 21.98 -15.33
C LEU A 146 0.22 21.75 -16.35
N ASN A 147 -0.01 20.50 -16.73
CA ASN A 147 -1.08 20.12 -17.64
C ASN A 147 -1.63 18.74 -17.23
N PRO A 148 -2.32 18.68 -16.07
CA PRO A 148 -2.88 17.44 -15.58
C PRO A 148 -3.93 16.91 -16.55
N HIS A 149 -4.13 15.60 -16.52
CA HIS A 149 -5.13 14.97 -17.38
C HIS A 149 -6.53 15.58 -17.11
N GLU A 150 -7.37 15.61 -18.13
CA GLU A 150 -8.75 16.17 -18.07
C GLU A 150 -9.60 15.59 -16.94
N TRP A 151 -9.32 14.35 -16.52
CA TRP A 151 -9.97 13.68 -15.38
C TRP A 151 -9.61 14.28 -14.02
N ALA A 152 -8.46 14.92 -13.93
CA ALA A 152 -7.97 15.48 -12.68
C ALA A 152 -8.63 16.82 -12.28
N GLY A 153 -9.43 17.44 -13.16
CA GLY A 153 -10.00 18.75 -12.88
C GLY A 153 -8.96 19.88 -12.73
N ASN A 154 -9.42 21.06 -12.34
CA ASN A 154 -8.55 22.22 -12.15
C ASN A 154 -7.86 22.24 -10.78
N LYS A 155 -8.49 21.66 -9.78
CA LYS A 155 -7.99 21.57 -8.41
C LYS A 155 -7.97 20.12 -7.96
N ARG A 156 -7.19 19.84 -6.91
CA ARG A 156 -7.23 18.53 -6.23
C ARG A 156 -8.64 18.23 -5.73
N TRP A 157 -9.00 16.96 -5.71
CA TRP A 157 -10.29 16.45 -5.22
C TRP A 157 -11.49 16.82 -6.09
N GLU A 158 -11.26 17.10 -7.37
CA GLU A 158 -12.32 17.36 -8.34
C GLU A 158 -12.42 16.22 -9.37
N LYS A 159 -13.61 16.09 -9.98
CA LYS A 159 -13.89 15.15 -11.08
C LYS A 159 -13.55 13.71 -10.72
N GLU A 160 -12.93 13.00 -11.67
CA GLU A 160 -12.56 11.60 -11.57
C GLU A 160 -11.46 11.33 -10.51
N GLU A 161 -10.77 12.36 -10.08
CA GLU A 161 -9.77 12.26 -9.02
C GLU A 161 -10.38 11.70 -7.73
N VAL A 162 -11.62 12.05 -7.41
CA VAL A 162 -12.35 11.56 -6.24
C VAL A 162 -12.54 10.05 -6.26
N LEU A 163 -12.51 9.42 -7.44
CA LEU A 163 -12.65 7.96 -7.59
C LEU A 163 -11.35 7.19 -7.37
N SER A 164 -10.24 7.89 -7.25
CA SER A 164 -8.89 7.30 -7.20
C SER A 164 -8.24 7.34 -5.82
N HIS A 165 -8.99 7.79 -4.82
CA HIS A 165 -8.54 7.94 -3.43
C HIS A 165 -9.33 7.09 -2.45
#